data_6c88580616e6af6090b6cf756e227ca9
#
_entry.id   6c88580616e6af6090b6cf756e227ca9
#
_cell.length_a   1.000
_cell.length_b   1.000
_cell.length_c   1.000
_cell.angle_alpha   90.00
_cell.angle_beta   90.00
_cell.angle_gamma   90.00
#
_symmetry.space_group_name_H-M   'P 1'
#
loop_
_entity.id
_entity.type
_entity.pdbx_description
1 polymer ?
#
loop_
_entity_poly.entity_id
_entity_poly.type
_entity_poly.pdbx_seq_one_letter_code
_entity_poly.pdbx_strand_id
1 'polypeptide(L)' 'MKCRVCGSTLRGSVTDLPFKVSDRTIVIVKDLPVAQCEACSEYLMGDAAFARVEALLSGVDASVELEIIAFAA' A
#
# COMPACT_ATOMS: atom_id res chain seq x y z
N MET A 1 -13.65 12.79 -1.54
CA MET A 1 -13.45 11.91 -0.38
C MET A 1 -12.73 12.67 0.72
N LYS A 2 -13.09 12.44 1.95
CA LYS A 2 -12.50 13.16 3.08
C LYS A 2 -11.70 12.24 4.00
N CYS A 3 -10.65 12.79 4.58
CA CYS A 3 -9.80 12.09 5.53
C CYS A 3 -10.59 11.77 6.81
N ARG A 4 -10.44 10.55 7.32
CA ARG A 4 -11.11 10.13 8.55
C ARG A 4 -10.49 10.73 9.80
N VAL A 5 -9.24 11.17 9.70
CA VAL A 5 -8.49 11.68 10.85
C VAL A 5 -8.72 13.18 11.05
N CYS A 6 -8.58 13.97 9.99
CA CYS A 6 -8.65 15.42 10.11
C CYS A 6 -9.77 16.07 9.31
N GLY A 7 -10.51 15.32 8.51
CA GLY A 7 -11.60 15.83 7.70
C GLY A 7 -11.22 16.58 6.45
N SER A 8 -9.94 16.71 6.15
CA SER A 8 -9.47 17.39 4.95
C SER A 8 -9.68 16.54 3.71
N THR A 9 -9.55 17.15 2.53
CA THR A 9 -9.74 16.46 1.27
C THR A 9 -8.61 15.47 1.01
N LEU A 10 -8.98 14.27 0.55
CA LEU A 10 -8.03 13.27 0.09
C LEU A 10 -7.71 13.48 -1.37
N ARG A 11 -6.47 13.22 -1.74
CA ARG A 11 -5.95 13.40 -3.09
C ARG A 11 -5.41 12.08 -3.61
N GLY A 12 -5.73 11.74 -4.85
CA GLY A 12 -5.15 10.57 -5.51
C GLY A 12 -3.65 10.72 -5.67
N SER A 13 -2.91 9.67 -5.31
CA SER A 13 -1.47 9.67 -5.38
C SER A 13 -0.96 8.27 -5.66
N VAL A 14 0.31 8.16 -6.02
CA VAL A 14 0.98 6.88 -6.22
C VAL A 14 2.21 6.87 -5.33
N THR A 15 2.38 5.80 -4.55
CA THR A 15 3.49 5.73 -3.60
C THR A 15 3.99 4.29 -3.48
N ASP A 16 5.12 4.13 -2.81
CA ASP A 16 5.70 2.84 -2.48
C ASP A 16 5.48 2.59 -0.99
N LEU A 17 4.87 1.47 -0.65
CA LEU A 17 4.60 1.15 0.75
C LEU A 17 5.18 -0.21 1.12
N PRO A 18 5.79 -0.33 2.31
CA PRO A 18 6.27 -1.61 2.82
C PRO A 18 5.14 -2.37 3.52
N PHE A 19 5.15 -3.68 3.33
CA PHE A 19 4.21 -4.58 4.01
C PHE A 19 5.00 -5.72 4.63
N LYS A 20 4.76 -5.98 5.91
CA LYS A 20 5.40 -7.08 6.60
C LYS A 20 4.54 -8.34 6.45
N VAL A 21 5.06 -9.32 5.73
CA VAL A 21 4.34 -10.57 5.44
C VAL A 21 4.55 -11.60 6.55
N SER A 22 5.74 -11.60 7.13
CA SER A 22 6.09 -12.47 8.26
C SER A 22 7.15 -11.78 9.10
N ASP A 23 7.61 -12.42 10.16
CA ASP A 23 8.62 -11.84 11.05
C ASP A 23 9.91 -11.45 10.32
N ARG A 24 10.20 -12.11 9.20
CA ARG A 24 11.45 -11.90 8.47
C ARG A 24 11.26 -11.38 7.04
N THR A 25 10.04 -11.29 6.56
CA THR A 25 9.79 -10.95 5.16
C THR A 25 9.07 -9.62 5.06
N ILE A 26 9.70 -8.66 4.38
CA ILE A 26 9.13 -7.36 4.08
C ILE A 26 9.00 -7.23 2.57
N VAL A 27 7.84 -6.81 2.10
CA VAL A 27 7.58 -6.60 0.67
C VAL A 27 7.29 -5.11 0.47
N ILE A 28 8.00 -4.50 -0.48
CA ILE A 28 7.72 -3.13 -0.89
C ILE A 28 6.90 -3.19 -2.17
N VAL A 29 5.67 -2.68 -2.10
CA VAL A 29 4.80 -2.58 -3.28
C VAL A 29 4.99 -1.20 -3.89
N LYS A 30 5.48 -1.15 -5.11
CA LYS A 30 5.77 0.08 -5.83
C LYS A 30 4.60 0.51 -6.68
N ASP A 31 4.49 1.82 -6.87
CA ASP A 31 3.46 2.44 -7.72
C ASP A 31 2.05 2.09 -7.27
N LEU A 32 1.85 2.03 -5.96
CA LEU A 32 0.57 1.71 -5.36
C LEU A 32 -0.35 2.93 -5.37
N PRO A 33 -1.55 2.83 -5.98
CA PRO A 33 -2.49 3.94 -5.97
C PRO A 33 -3.15 4.07 -4.59
N VAL A 34 -3.07 5.26 -4.03
CA VAL A 34 -3.65 5.57 -2.72
C VAL A 34 -4.33 6.92 -2.77
N ALA A 35 -5.17 7.20 -1.78
CA ALA A 35 -5.67 8.53 -1.53
C ALA A 35 -4.93 9.07 -0.32
N GLN A 36 -4.28 10.20 -0.45
CA GLN A 36 -3.49 10.80 0.62
C GLN A 36 -4.11 12.11 1.09
N CYS A 37 -4.14 12.30 2.40
CA CYS A 37 -4.59 13.55 2.98
C CYS A 37 -3.53 14.64 2.81
N GLU A 38 -3.95 15.80 2.35
CA GLU A 38 -3.04 16.92 2.14
C GLU A 38 -2.60 17.57 3.46
N ALA A 39 -3.38 17.40 4.52
CA ALA A 39 -3.12 18.06 5.79
C ALA A 39 -2.34 17.18 6.77
N CYS A 40 -2.75 15.92 6.95
CA CYS A 40 -2.13 15.04 7.95
C CYS A 40 -1.32 13.90 7.35
N SER A 41 -1.23 13.81 6.05
CA SER A 41 -0.45 12.79 5.32
C SER A 41 -0.93 11.35 5.53
N GLU A 42 -2.15 11.16 6.03
CA GLU A 42 -2.72 9.82 6.14
C GLU A 42 -3.02 9.24 4.76
N TYR A 43 -2.87 7.92 4.64
CA TYR A 43 -3.19 7.20 3.42
C TYR A 43 -4.49 6.44 3.56
N LEU A 44 -5.24 6.38 2.48
CA LEU A 44 -6.40 5.52 2.38
C LEU A 44 -6.29 4.72 1.08
N MET A 45 -6.40 3.41 1.20
CA MET A 45 -6.35 2.52 0.05
C MET A 45 -7.77 2.02 -0.25
N GLY A 46 -8.18 2.11 -1.52
CA GLY A 46 -9.48 1.62 -1.94
C GLY A 46 -9.56 0.09 -1.84
N ASP A 47 -10.79 -0.44 -1.77
CA ASP A 47 -11.02 -1.88 -1.60
C ASP A 47 -10.40 -2.70 -2.74
N ALA A 48 -10.51 -2.24 -3.97
CA ALA A 48 -9.94 -2.94 -5.12
C ALA A 48 -8.41 -2.98 -5.06
N ALA A 49 -7.78 -1.86 -4.68
CA ALA A 49 -6.33 -1.81 -4.53
C ALA A 49 -5.87 -2.69 -3.39
N PHE A 50 -6.60 -2.68 -2.27
CA PHE A 50 -6.28 -3.52 -1.12
C PHE A 50 -6.35 -5.01 -1.47
N ALA A 51 -7.39 -5.42 -2.19
CA ALA A 51 -7.54 -6.82 -2.62
C ALA A 51 -6.40 -7.24 -3.54
N ARG A 52 -5.95 -6.35 -4.44
CA ARG A 52 -4.82 -6.62 -5.31
C ARG A 52 -3.53 -6.78 -4.52
N VAL A 53 -3.31 -5.91 -3.53
CA VAL A 53 -2.14 -6.01 -2.65
C VAL A 53 -2.14 -7.34 -1.91
N GLU A 54 -3.27 -7.75 -1.34
CA GLU A 54 -3.37 -9.03 -0.65
C GLU A 54 -3.01 -10.20 -1.58
N ALA A 55 -3.48 -10.16 -2.83
CA ALA A 55 -3.16 -11.19 -3.81
C ALA A 55 -1.66 -11.21 -4.14
N LEU A 56 -1.04 -10.05 -4.29
CA LEU A 56 0.40 -9.96 -4.54
C LEU A 56 1.21 -10.50 -3.36
N LEU A 57 0.82 -10.14 -2.14
CA LEU A 57 1.53 -10.58 -0.94
C LEU A 57 1.41 -12.07 -0.70
N SER A 58 0.28 -12.68 -1.07
CA SER A 58 0.08 -14.11 -0.88
C SER A 58 0.98 -14.96 -1.79
N GLY A 59 1.50 -14.39 -2.86
CA GLY A 59 2.43 -15.07 -3.77
C GLY A 59 3.90 -14.94 -3.40
N VAL A 60 4.20 -14.23 -2.32
CA VAL A 60 5.60 -14.02 -1.91
C VAL A 60 6.16 -15.26 -1.22
N ASP A 61 7.38 -15.62 -1.58
CA ASP A 61 8.10 -16.73 -0.94
C ASP A 61 8.54 -16.32 0.46
N ALA A 62 8.15 -17.09 1.45
CA ALA A 62 8.47 -16.81 2.86
C ALA A 62 9.97 -16.92 3.19
N SER A 63 10.77 -17.49 2.30
CA SER A 63 12.22 -17.56 2.47
C SER A 63 12.94 -16.27 2.08
N VAL A 64 12.25 -15.36 1.41
CA VAL A 64 12.81 -14.09 0.98
C VAL A 64 12.69 -13.06 2.10
N GLU A 65 13.76 -12.34 2.40
CA GLU A 65 13.75 -11.33 3.45
C GLU A 65 13.17 -10.00 2.97
N LEU A 66 13.48 -9.64 1.72
CA LEU A 66 13.00 -8.40 1.11
C LEU A 66 12.63 -8.65 -0.34
N GLU A 67 11.45 -8.23 -0.73
CA GLU A 67 11.03 -8.30 -2.11
C GLU A 67 10.38 -6.98 -2.53
N ILE A 68 10.60 -6.58 -3.77
CA ILE A 68 10.03 -5.37 -4.35
C ILE A 68 9.15 -5.78 -5.51
N ILE A 69 7.86 -5.43 -5.44
CA ILE A 69 6.86 -5.80 -6.44
C ILE A 69 6.18 -4.54 -6.94
N ALA A 70 6.02 -4.40 -8.26
CA ALA A 70 5.24 -3.32 -8.83
C ALA A 70 3.74 -3.67 -8.79
N PHE A 71 2.92 -2.73 -8.35
CA PHE A 71 1.47 -2.95 -8.24
C PHE A 71 0.85 -3.33 -9.59
N ALA A 72 1.32 -2.72 -10.66
CA ALA A 72 0.78 -2.92 -12.01
C ALA A 72 1.45 -4.06 -12.77
N ALA A 73 2.30 -4.83 -12.14
CA ALA A 73 3.00 -5.93 -12.81
C ALA A 73 2.10 -7.14 -13.07
#